data_6e8d0204c4050c5fe757601e68fa2d3f
#
_entry.id   6e8d0204c4050c5fe757601e68fa2d3f
#
_cell.length_a   1.000
_cell.length_b   1.000
_cell.length_c   1.000
_cell.angle_alpha   90.00
_cell.angle_beta   90.00
_cell.angle_gamma   90.00
#
_symmetry.space_group_name_H-M   'P 1'
#
loop_
_entity.id
_entity.type
_entity.pdbx_description
1 polymer ?
#
loop_
_entity_poly.entity_id
_entity_poly.type
_entity_poly.pdbx_seq_one_letter_code
_entity_poly.pdbx_strand_id
1 'polypeptide(L)'
;MSNNEVMKLEEDKELKGEFKELCKALRNNHRINPNLYVEYDVKRGLRDSAGKGVLTGLTEVSDVTGYNLINGRNIPAEGRLYYQGINVNDIVDSLKDRKFGFEETVYLLMFGHLPNKTELEHFLDVMFELQELSGRFVRDVVMKASNENIMNAMQRCVLTLYSYDENPDDISPENVLRQALELIAKLPLIAVYSYHSYRHFRKDEMLFIRNPEKGLSLAENILLMLRPKGEYTELEAKVLDIALVLHAEHGGGNNSTFTTHVVTSSGTDTYSSVAASIGSLKGPRHGGANLKVQNMFDDIKAHVKNWGNEEEVGAYLHKILNKEAFDHSGLIYGMGHAVYTLSDPREVILKRFAKALAEEKGRMKEFALYELVESLAGKMIKEQRNLQKNVCANVDFYSGFVYSMLGIPQELFTPIFAIARMPGWSAHRLEELTNANKIIRPAYKYVGHHTEFETMEERSAEKITDEDVKEELEKCKKEEKGKK
;
A
#
# COMPACT_ATOMS: atom_id res chain seq x y z
N MET A 1 -3.18 9.21 -11.27
CA MET A 1 -3.78 9.95 -12.38
C MET A 1 -3.64 9.11 -13.63
N SER A 2 -4.75 8.73 -14.24
CA SER A 2 -4.73 8.06 -15.54
C SER A 2 -4.33 9.08 -16.62
N ASN A 3 -3.84 8.61 -17.77
CA ASN A 3 -3.61 9.50 -18.93
C ASN A 3 -4.86 10.34 -19.28
N ASN A 4 -6.06 9.87 -18.93
CA ASN A 4 -7.32 10.60 -19.12
C ASN A 4 -7.52 11.78 -18.15
N GLU A 5 -6.94 11.74 -16.93
CA GLU A 5 -7.05 12.89 -16.01
C GLU A 5 -6.07 14.00 -16.37
N VAL A 6 -4.92 13.64 -16.95
CA VAL A 6 -4.01 14.63 -17.55
C VAL A 6 -4.62 15.23 -18.84
N MET A 7 -5.38 14.45 -19.62
CA MET A 7 -6.14 14.94 -20.77
C MET A 7 -7.34 15.83 -20.38
N LYS A 8 -8.00 15.58 -19.23
CA LYS A 8 -9.07 16.47 -18.73
C LYS A 8 -8.59 17.83 -18.30
N LEU A 9 -7.33 17.97 -17.91
CA LEU A 9 -6.68 19.28 -17.73
C LEU A 9 -6.50 20.06 -19.06
N GLU A 10 -6.59 19.37 -20.22
CA GLU A 10 -6.59 20.02 -21.53
C GLU A 10 -7.97 20.57 -21.94
N GLU A 11 -9.07 20.07 -21.30
CA GLU A 11 -10.44 20.53 -21.54
C GLU A 11 -10.91 21.65 -20.59
N ASP A 12 -10.19 21.90 -19.48
CA ASP A 12 -10.46 23.05 -18.63
C ASP A 12 -10.04 24.35 -19.34
N LYS A 13 -11.04 25.16 -19.64
CA LYS A 13 -11.12 26.27 -20.58
C LYS A 13 -10.15 27.45 -20.36
N GLU A 14 -9.11 27.37 -19.53
CA GLU A 14 -8.23 28.52 -19.23
C GLU A 14 -6.75 28.23 -19.00
N LEU A 15 -6.22 27.11 -19.48
CA LEU A 15 -4.77 27.03 -19.58
C LEU A 15 -4.36 27.88 -20.80
N LYS A 16 -3.87 29.11 -20.54
CA LYS A 16 -3.37 30.06 -21.54
C LYS A 16 -2.43 29.35 -22.51
N GLY A 17 -2.43 29.78 -23.77
CA GLY A 17 -1.60 29.20 -24.84
C GLY A 17 -0.14 28.98 -24.44
N GLU A 18 0.42 29.88 -23.59
CA GLU A 18 1.76 29.78 -22.99
C GLU A 18 2.00 28.52 -22.19
N PHE A 19 1.01 28.05 -21.39
CA PHE A 19 1.15 26.81 -20.62
C PHE A 19 1.14 25.57 -21.53
N LYS A 20 0.43 25.63 -22.67
CA LYS A 20 0.44 24.53 -23.65
C LYS A 20 1.81 24.37 -24.31
N GLU A 21 2.50 25.47 -24.59
CA GLU A 21 3.87 25.42 -25.12
C GLU A 21 4.86 24.85 -24.08
N LEU A 22 4.73 25.22 -22.80
CA LEU A 22 5.50 24.61 -21.72
C LEU A 22 5.24 23.10 -21.59
N CYS A 23 3.99 22.67 -21.76
CA CYS A 23 3.65 21.24 -21.75
C CYS A 23 4.25 20.48 -22.94
N LYS A 24 4.35 21.11 -24.13
CA LYS A 24 5.02 20.49 -25.28
C LYS A 24 6.53 20.36 -25.03
N ALA A 25 7.19 21.40 -24.52
CA ALA A 25 8.61 21.37 -24.16
C ALA A 25 8.88 20.25 -23.13
N LEU A 26 8.02 20.10 -22.11
CA LEU A 26 8.13 19.04 -21.12
C LEU A 26 8.06 17.64 -21.73
N ARG A 27 7.14 17.40 -22.68
CA ARG A 27 6.94 16.08 -23.30
C ARG A 27 8.16 15.60 -24.08
N ASN A 28 8.92 16.51 -24.64
CA ASN A 28 10.11 16.20 -25.45
C ASN A 28 11.36 15.94 -24.59
N ASN A 29 11.39 16.40 -23.36
CA ASN A 29 12.63 16.56 -22.61
C ASN A 29 12.87 15.52 -21.49
N HIS A 30 11.97 14.58 -21.18
CA HIS A 30 12.16 13.64 -20.05
C HIS A 30 12.15 12.17 -20.48
N ARG A 31 12.60 11.87 -21.70
CA ARG A 31 12.63 10.50 -22.22
C ARG A 31 14.03 9.93 -22.19
N ILE A 32 14.27 8.99 -21.29
CA ILE A 32 15.49 8.18 -21.28
C ILE A 32 15.27 6.97 -22.21
N ASN A 33 16.22 6.75 -23.12
CA ASN A 33 16.20 5.56 -23.98
C ASN A 33 16.17 4.28 -23.11
N PRO A 34 15.15 3.41 -23.26
CA PRO A 34 15.04 2.20 -22.46
C PRO A 34 16.24 1.24 -22.58
N ASN A 35 16.97 1.25 -23.68
CA ASN A 35 18.14 0.39 -23.89
C ASN A 35 19.27 0.73 -22.92
N LEU A 36 19.41 1.99 -22.49
CA LEU A 36 20.42 2.42 -21.53
C LEU A 36 20.27 1.73 -20.16
N TYR A 37 19.04 1.36 -19.77
CA TYR A 37 18.84 0.58 -18.53
C TYR A 37 19.49 -0.81 -18.60
N VAL A 38 19.54 -1.41 -19.80
CA VAL A 38 20.18 -2.69 -20.02
C VAL A 38 21.70 -2.49 -20.15
N GLU A 39 22.14 -1.50 -20.92
CA GLU A 39 23.55 -1.18 -21.15
C GLU A 39 24.29 -0.90 -19.84
N TYR A 40 23.70 -0.11 -18.94
CA TYR A 40 24.30 0.23 -17.65
C TYR A 40 23.90 -0.73 -16.52
N ASP A 41 23.25 -1.87 -16.83
CA ASP A 41 22.79 -2.85 -15.85
C ASP A 41 21.98 -2.23 -14.68
N VAL A 42 21.11 -1.25 -15.00
CA VAL A 42 20.32 -0.54 -13.99
C VAL A 42 19.27 -1.45 -13.40
N LYS A 43 19.27 -1.62 -12.09
CA LYS A 43 18.30 -2.44 -11.34
C LYS A 43 17.00 -1.67 -11.15
N ARG A 44 16.15 -1.62 -12.19
CA ARG A 44 14.87 -0.88 -12.16
C ARG A 44 13.97 -1.38 -11.04
N GLY A 45 13.49 -0.47 -10.20
CA GLY A 45 12.72 -0.83 -9.01
C GLY A 45 13.52 -1.66 -8.00
N LEU A 46 14.86 -1.52 -7.99
CA LEU A 46 15.81 -2.26 -7.15
C LEU A 46 15.68 -3.79 -7.34
N ARG A 47 15.43 -4.24 -8.59
CA ARG A 47 15.40 -5.65 -8.97
C ARG A 47 16.25 -5.91 -10.20
N ASP A 48 16.92 -7.05 -10.23
CA ASP A 48 17.65 -7.52 -11.41
C ASP A 48 16.69 -8.04 -12.50
N SER A 49 17.23 -8.43 -13.64
CA SER A 49 16.48 -8.96 -14.78
C SER A 49 15.73 -10.27 -14.47
N ALA A 50 16.19 -11.03 -13.47
CA ALA A 50 15.53 -12.25 -12.97
C ALA A 50 14.45 -11.94 -11.90
N GLY A 51 14.28 -10.67 -11.53
CA GLY A 51 13.33 -10.20 -10.52
C GLY A 51 13.82 -10.35 -9.07
N LYS A 52 15.11 -10.70 -8.85
CA LYS A 52 15.70 -10.75 -7.51
C LYS A 52 15.93 -9.33 -7.00
N GLY A 53 15.51 -9.06 -5.75
CA GLY A 53 15.73 -7.77 -5.09
C GLY A 53 17.21 -7.50 -4.83
N VAL A 54 17.60 -6.24 -4.95
CA VAL A 54 18.90 -5.76 -4.48
C VAL A 54 18.89 -5.75 -2.94
N LEU A 55 19.88 -6.38 -2.32
CA LEU A 55 20.02 -6.34 -0.87
C LEU A 55 20.51 -4.94 -0.45
N THR A 56 19.66 -4.20 0.24
CA THR A 56 19.91 -2.80 0.63
C THR A 56 20.06 -2.60 2.13
N GLY A 57 19.68 -3.58 2.95
CA GLY A 57 19.75 -3.52 4.41
C GLY A 57 19.56 -4.88 5.05
N LEU A 58 19.67 -4.91 6.36
CA LEU A 58 19.38 -6.05 7.22
C LEU A 58 18.23 -5.69 8.15
N THR A 59 17.44 -6.67 8.56
CA THR A 59 16.32 -6.47 9.49
C THR A 59 16.09 -7.70 10.35
N GLU A 60 15.68 -7.50 11.59
CA GLU A 60 15.18 -8.52 12.50
C GLU A 60 13.64 -8.40 12.68
N VAL A 61 13.02 -7.34 12.12
CA VAL A 61 11.57 -7.06 12.29
C VAL A 61 10.71 -8.12 11.63
N SER A 62 11.08 -8.59 10.43
CA SER A 62 10.28 -9.60 9.72
C SER A 62 11.09 -10.36 8.68
N ASP A 63 10.65 -11.59 8.39
CA ASP A 63 11.14 -12.40 7.26
C ASP A 63 10.00 -12.77 6.32
N VAL A 64 10.23 -12.55 5.02
CA VAL A 64 9.28 -12.78 3.93
C VAL A 64 9.92 -13.70 2.91
N THR A 65 9.52 -14.96 2.87
CA THR A 65 10.13 -15.95 1.98
C THR A 65 9.10 -16.84 1.30
N GLY A 66 9.32 -17.16 0.01
CA GLY A 66 8.49 -18.04 -0.81
C GLY A 66 9.33 -19.12 -1.50
N TYR A 67 10.51 -19.44 -0.97
CA TYR A 67 11.42 -20.44 -1.52
C TYR A 67 12.23 -21.14 -0.42
N ASN A 68 12.72 -22.31 -0.74
CA ASN A 68 13.73 -23.02 0.05
C ASN A 68 15.07 -22.97 -0.70
N LEU A 69 16.15 -22.74 0.03
CA LEU A 69 17.51 -22.79 -0.53
C LEU A 69 18.01 -24.25 -0.49
N ILE A 70 18.03 -24.92 -1.65
CA ILE A 70 18.50 -26.30 -1.77
C ILE A 70 19.70 -26.33 -2.72
N ASN A 71 20.85 -26.76 -2.24
CA ASN A 71 22.12 -26.81 -3.00
C ASN A 71 22.44 -25.44 -3.68
N GLY A 72 22.24 -24.33 -2.98
CA GLY A 72 22.50 -22.98 -3.49
C GLY A 72 21.49 -22.47 -4.53
N ARG A 73 20.39 -23.21 -4.77
CA ARG A 73 19.30 -22.80 -5.68
C ARG A 73 18.02 -22.51 -4.92
N ASN A 74 17.35 -21.45 -5.30
CA ASN A 74 16.03 -21.10 -4.78
C ASN A 74 14.98 -21.99 -5.44
N ILE A 75 14.38 -22.89 -4.67
CA ILE A 75 13.27 -23.76 -5.10
C ILE A 75 11.97 -23.14 -4.56
N PRO A 76 10.97 -22.84 -5.41
CA PRO A 76 9.70 -22.32 -4.95
C PRO A 76 9.10 -23.18 -3.83
N ALA A 77 8.61 -22.52 -2.78
CA ALA A 77 7.97 -23.14 -1.63
C ALA A 77 6.71 -22.33 -1.26
N GLU A 78 5.87 -22.90 -0.40
CA GLU A 78 4.76 -22.15 0.21
C GLU A 78 5.29 -20.90 0.90
N GLY A 79 4.55 -19.81 0.76
CA GLY A 79 4.91 -18.54 1.34
C GLY A 79 4.95 -18.61 2.87
N ARG A 80 5.93 -17.96 3.46
CA ARG A 80 6.09 -17.83 4.91
C ARG A 80 6.34 -16.37 5.26
N LEU A 81 5.72 -15.94 6.32
CA LEU A 81 5.86 -14.62 6.91
C LEU A 81 6.11 -14.78 8.41
N TYR A 82 7.17 -14.15 8.89
CA TYR A 82 7.53 -14.15 10.30
C TYR A 82 7.58 -12.71 10.81
N TYR A 83 7.03 -12.48 12.00
CA TYR A 83 7.18 -11.24 12.75
C TYR A 83 8.10 -11.53 13.94
N GLN A 84 9.24 -10.86 14.02
CA GLN A 84 10.25 -11.08 15.07
C GLN A 84 10.54 -12.59 15.26
N GLY A 85 10.67 -13.32 14.14
CA GLY A 85 10.95 -14.76 14.14
C GLY A 85 9.75 -15.68 14.40
N ILE A 86 8.56 -15.17 14.72
CA ILE A 86 7.34 -15.96 14.95
C ILE A 86 6.51 -16.03 13.67
N ASN A 87 6.09 -17.23 13.27
CA ASN A 87 5.29 -17.43 12.06
C ASN A 87 3.90 -16.80 12.24
N VAL A 88 3.45 -16.03 11.23
CA VAL A 88 2.13 -15.38 11.27
C VAL A 88 0.97 -16.36 11.38
N ASN A 89 1.10 -17.60 10.87
CA ASN A 89 0.09 -18.63 11.07
C ASN A 89 -0.06 -19.00 12.55
N ASP A 90 1.06 -19.16 13.27
CA ASP A 90 1.05 -19.50 14.68
C ASP A 90 0.46 -18.36 15.51
N ILE A 91 0.78 -17.09 15.16
CA ILE A 91 0.17 -15.92 15.78
C ILE A 91 -1.35 -15.99 15.61
N VAL A 92 -1.86 -16.14 14.38
CA VAL A 92 -3.30 -16.14 14.10
C VAL A 92 -4.01 -17.35 14.73
N ASP A 93 -3.42 -18.54 14.69
CA ASP A 93 -4.01 -19.74 15.26
C ASP A 93 -4.08 -19.65 16.80
N SER A 94 -3.15 -18.93 17.46
CA SER A 94 -3.20 -18.65 18.90
C SER A 94 -4.35 -17.73 19.30
N LEU A 95 -4.88 -16.94 18.36
CA LEU A 95 -5.93 -15.95 18.61
C LEU A 95 -7.35 -16.52 18.55
N LYS A 96 -7.55 -17.81 18.31
CA LYS A 96 -8.86 -18.42 18.04
C LYS A 96 -9.96 -17.99 19.04
N ASP A 97 -9.65 -17.99 20.32
CA ASP A 97 -10.60 -17.67 21.41
C ASP A 97 -10.14 -16.44 22.23
N ARG A 98 -9.31 -15.58 21.63
CA ARG A 98 -8.69 -14.44 22.31
C ARG A 98 -9.00 -13.13 21.57
N LYS A 99 -9.06 -12.03 22.31
CA LYS A 99 -9.11 -10.65 21.81
C LYS A 99 -7.70 -10.05 21.76
N PHE A 100 -7.59 -8.87 21.19
CA PHE A 100 -6.39 -8.04 21.18
C PHE A 100 -5.23 -8.62 20.36
N GLY A 101 -5.55 -9.34 19.28
CA GLY A 101 -4.51 -9.94 18.43
C GLY A 101 -3.63 -8.91 17.75
N PHE A 102 -4.21 -7.81 17.32
CA PHE A 102 -3.45 -6.73 16.73
C PHE A 102 -2.56 -6.03 17.77
N GLU A 103 -3.06 -5.76 18.97
CA GLU A 103 -2.28 -5.14 20.04
C GLU A 103 -1.11 -6.03 20.50
N GLU A 104 -1.31 -7.36 20.60
CA GLU A 104 -0.21 -8.30 20.85
C GLU A 104 0.81 -8.28 19.71
N THR A 105 0.37 -8.13 18.46
CA THR A 105 1.24 -8.02 17.29
C THR A 105 2.00 -6.70 17.30
N VAL A 106 1.36 -5.59 17.71
CA VAL A 106 2.05 -4.30 17.94
C VAL A 106 3.15 -4.47 18.97
N TYR A 107 2.82 -5.09 20.11
CA TYR A 107 3.80 -5.34 21.16
C TYR A 107 4.99 -6.18 20.66
N LEU A 108 4.70 -7.28 19.96
CA LEU A 108 5.72 -8.13 19.37
C LEU A 108 6.66 -7.35 18.45
N LEU A 109 6.12 -6.56 17.52
CA LEU A 109 6.91 -5.80 16.55
C LEU A 109 7.75 -4.70 17.20
N MET A 110 7.24 -4.07 18.28
CA MET A 110 7.94 -2.99 18.97
C MET A 110 8.97 -3.47 19.98
N PHE A 111 8.75 -4.61 20.65
CA PHE A 111 9.58 -5.07 21.77
C PHE A 111 10.29 -6.41 21.52
N GLY A 112 10.05 -7.05 20.36
CA GLY A 112 10.78 -8.26 19.94
C GLY A 112 10.30 -9.57 20.58
N HIS A 113 9.24 -9.56 21.39
CA HIS A 113 8.65 -10.74 22.03
C HIS A 113 7.17 -10.57 22.28
N LEU A 114 6.43 -11.67 22.42
CA LEU A 114 5.01 -11.64 22.78
C LEU A 114 4.85 -11.24 24.26
N PRO A 115 3.84 -10.40 24.57
CA PRO A 115 3.60 -10.00 25.96
C PRO A 115 3.06 -11.16 26.78
N ASN A 116 3.46 -11.25 28.05
CA ASN A 116 2.71 -12.01 29.03
C ASN A 116 1.41 -11.26 29.42
N LYS A 117 0.55 -11.89 30.23
CA LYS A 117 -0.75 -11.31 30.57
C LYS A 117 -0.64 -9.92 31.21
N THR A 118 0.28 -9.75 32.16
CA THR A 118 0.47 -8.48 32.88
C THR A 118 1.04 -7.39 31.95
N GLU A 119 1.98 -7.77 31.09
CA GLU A 119 2.55 -6.85 30.10
C GLU A 119 1.48 -6.39 29.10
N LEU A 120 0.62 -7.32 28.64
CA LEU A 120 -0.49 -6.97 27.75
C LEU A 120 -1.48 -6.03 28.43
N GLU A 121 -1.91 -6.31 29.66
CA GLU A 121 -2.83 -5.46 30.42
C GLU A 121 -2.26 -4.02 30.57
N HIS A 122 -1.00 -3.87 30.96
CA HIS A 122 -0.34 -2.57 31.05
C HIS A 122 -0.24 -1.88 29.68
N PHE A 123 0.12 -2.63 28.64
CA PHE A 123 0.21 -2.10 27.29
C PHE A 123 -1.13 -1.58 26.77
N LEU A 124 -2.22 -2.32 27.00
CA LEU A 124 -3.56 -1.89 26.61
C LEU A 124 -4.00 -0.60 27.33
N ASP A 125 -3.65 -0.45 28.61
CA ASP A 125 -3.94 0.77 29.36
C ASP A 125 -3.18 1.96 28.76
N VAL A 126 -1.88 1.82 28.49
CA VAL A 126 -1.06 2.87 27.84
C VAL A 126 -1.61 3.21 26.46
N MET A 127 -1.93 2.21 25.63
CA MET A 127 -2.46 2.44 24.29
C MET A 127 -3.81 3.17 24.32
N PHE A 128 -4.66 2.88 25.29
CA PHE A 128 -5.93 3.58 25.46
C PHE A 128 -5.74 5.06 25.86
N GLU A 129 -4.82 5.34 26.79
CA GLU A 129 -4.49 6.72 27.19
C GLU A 129 -3.94 7.54 26.02
N LEU A 130 -3.12 6.92 25.16
CA LEU A 130 -2.54 7.57 23.98
C LEU A 130 -3.53 7.84 22.85
N GLN A 131 -4.74 7.25 22.88
CA GLN A 131 -5.75 7.46 21.84
C GLN A 131 -6.35 8.87 21.85
N GLU A 132 -6.24 9.61 22.94
CA GLU A 132 -6.90 10.90 23.06
C GLU A 132 -6.44 11.89 21.98
N LEU A 133 -7.43 12.43 21.25
CA LEU A 133 -7.26 13.56 20.35
C LEU A 133 -7.97 14.77 20.98
N SER A 134 -7.25 15.87 21.17
CA SER A 134 -7.88 17.09 21.71
C SER A 134 -9.02 17.56 20.81
N GLY A 135 -10.12 17.98 21.39
CA GLY A 135 -11.28 18.51 20.64
C GLY A 135 -10.89 19.66 19.71
N ARG A 136 -9.84 20.43 20.07
CA ARG A 136 -9.27 21.46 19.20
C ARG A 136 -8.62 20.87 17.95
N PHE A 137 -7.83 19.81 18.08
CA PHE A 137 -7.21 19.13 16.93
C PHE A 137 -8.29 18.52 16.00
N VAL A 138 -9.29 17.85 16.58
CA VAL A 138 -10.40 17.28 15.80
C VAL A 138 -11.11 18.37 15.00
N ARG A 139 -11.51 19.46 15.64
CA ARG A 139 -12.25 20.55 14.99
C ARG A 139 -11.43 21.30 13.95
N ASP A 140 -10.19 21.69 14.28
CA ASP A 140 -9.40 22.63 13.49
C ASP A 140 -8.51 21.95 12.43
N VAL A 141 -8.20 20.66 12.60
CA VAL A 141 -7.33 19.90 11.70
C VAL A 141 -8.13 18.83 10.94
N VAL A 142 -8.75 17.90 11.68
CA VAL A 142 -9.42 16.76 11.04
C VAL A 142 -10.64 17.20 10.23
N MET A 143 -11.50 18.07 10.82
CA MET A 143 -12.78 18.43 10.22
C MET A 143 -12.69 19.56 9.20
N LYS A 144 -11.76 20.50 9.37
CA LYS A 144 -11.74 21.76 8.61
C LYS A 144 -11.41 21.60 7.12
N ALA A 145 -10.63 20.59 6.75
CA ALA A 145 -10.23 20.32 5.38
C ALA A 145 -10.71 18.94 4.92
N SER A 146 -12.03 18.73 4.99
CA SER A 146 -12.66 17.47 4.58
C SER A 146 -12.35 17.12 3.14
N ASN A 147 -11.98 15.86 2.88
CA ASN A 147 -11.58 15.36 1.57
C ASN A 147 -12.03 13.91 1.41
N GLU A 148 -12.42 13.52 0.21
CA GLU A 148 -12.74 12.15 -0.16
C GLU A 148 -11.54 11.20 0.03
N ASN A 149 -10.34 11.69 -0.22
CA ASN A 149 -9.12 10.92 -0.06
C ASN A 149 -8.67 10.91 1.41
N ILE A 150 -9.15 9.93 2.17
CA ILE A 150 -8.87 9.82 3.60
C ILE A 150 -7.37 9.60 3.87
N MET A 151 -6.63 8.92 2.99
CA MET A 151 -5.17 8.80 3.10
C MET A 151 -4.46 10.17 3.07
N ASN A 152 -4.94 11.10 2.23
CA ASN A 152 -4.43 12.48 2.24
C ASN A 152 -4.77 13.21 3.54
N ALA A 153 -5.99 13.02 4.06
CA ALA A 153 -6.38 13.60 5.36
C ALA A 153 -5.49 13.07 6.49
N MET A 154 -5.26 11.75 6.55
CA MET A 154 -4.36 11.11 7.53
C MET A 154 -2.94 11.69 7.45
N GLN A 155 -2.39 11.79 6.24
CA GLN A 155 -1.03 12.33 6.02
C GLN A 155 -0.89 13.77 6.54
N ARG A 156 -1.87 14.63 6.26
CA ARG A 156 -1.91 16.01 6.76
C ARG A 156 -2.05 16.06 8.28
N CYS A 157 -2.90 15.23 8.84
CA CYS A 157 -3.07 15.15 10.29
C CYS A 157 -1.78 14.72 10.98
N VAL A 158 -1.09 13.70 10.46
CA VAL A 158 0.20 13.25 11.00
C VAL A 158 1.22 14.38 10.97
N LEU A 159 1.40 15.08 9.85
CA LEU A 159 2.31 16.22 9.78
C LEU A 159 1.92 17.34 10.74
N THR A 160 0.63 17.55 10.98
CA THR A 160 0.18 18.60 11.89
C THR A 160 0.38 18.22 13.35
N LEU A 161 0.35 16.91 13.70
CA LEU A 161 0.66 16.44 15.07
C LEU A 161 2.05 16.85 15.53
N TYR A 162 3.02 17.00 14.62
CA TYR A 162 4.33 17.60 14.91
C TYR A 162 4.22 18.90 15.73
N SER A 163 3.29 19.79 15.37
CA SER A 163 3.10 21.08 16.06
C SER A 163 2.40 20.98 17.42
N TYR A 164 1.96 19.78 17.81
CA TYR A 164 1.31 19.50 19.10
C TYR A 164 2.20 18.66 20.01
N ASP A 165 3.37 18.21 19.53
CA ASP A 165 4.38 17.52 20.33
C ASP A 165 5.37 18.53 20.94
N GLU A 166 5.72 18.34 22.20
CA GLU A 166 6.68 19.22 22.87
C GLU A 166 8.14 18.93 22.44
N ASN A 167 8.43 17.70 21.96
CA ASN A 167 9.75 17.27 21.55
C ASN A 167 9.72 16.57 20.18
N PRO A 168 9.24 17.25 19.12
CA PRO A 168 8.97 16.60 17.83
C PRO A 168 10.25 16.12 17.11
N ASP A 169 11.36 16.84 17.27
CA ASP A 169 12.65 16.59 16.61
C ASP A 169 13.58 15.65 17.39
N ASP A 170 13.21 15.26 18.61
CA ASP A 170 13.99 14.31 19.38
C ASP A 170 13.84 12.91 18.82
N ILE A 171 14.93 12.39 18.23
CA ILE A 171 15.02 11.05 17.62
C ILE A 171 15.64 10.01 18.55
N SER A 172 15.72 10.28 19.88
CA SER A 172 16.07 9.25 20.83
C SER A 172 15.09 8.07 20.75
N PRO A 173 15.57 6.82 20.95
CA PRO A 173 14.69 5.64 20.86
C PRO A 173 13.44 5.74 21.73
N GLU A 174 13.57 6.29 22.93
CA GLU A 174 12.49 6.46 23.89
C GLU A 174 11.42 7.44 23.37
N ASN A 175 11.83 8.59 22.82
CA ASN A 175 10.89 9.56 22.27
C ASN A 175 10.26 9.04 20.98
N VAL A 176 11.03 8.39 20.11
CA VAL A 176 10.48 7.76 18.88
C VAL A 176 9.48 6.65 19.21
N LEU A 177 9.74 5.84 20.26
CA LEU A 177 8.78 4.85 20.75
C LEU A 177 7.48 5.52 21.24
N ARG A 178 7.57 6.59 22.04
CA ARG A 178 6.40 7.37 22.48
C ARG A 178 5.59 7.87 21.29
N GLN A 179 6.23 8.54 20.33
CA GLN A 179 5.60 9.07 19.12
C GLN A 179 4.97 7.96 18.27
N ALA A 180 5.64 6.81 18.15
CA ALA A 180 5.15 5.66 17.41
C ALA A 180 3.86 5.09 18.04
N LEU A 181 3.86 4.86 19.35
CA LEU A 181 2.69 4.34 20.07
C LEU A 181 1.52 5.34 20.01
N GLU A 182 1.78 6.64 20.15
CA GLU A 182 0.75 7.67 19.95
C GLU A 182 0.14 7.62 18.54
N LEU A 183 0.97 7.51 17.50
CA LEU A 183 0.47 7.43 16.12
C LEU A 183 -0.32 6.15 15.87
N ILE A 184 0.14 4.99 16.38
CA ILE A 184 -0.60 3.72 16.29
C ILE A 184 -1.98 3.87 16.93
N ALA A 185 -2.05 4.51 18.10
CA ALA A 185 -3.30 4.70 18.84
C ALA A 185 -4.24 5.74 18.20
N LYS A 186 -3.70 6.84 17.62
CA LYS A 186 -4.48 7.96 17.10
C LYS A 186 -4.92 7.81 15.64
N LEU A 187 -4.18 7.04 14.82
CA LEU A 187 -4.50 6.89 13.39
C LEU A 187 -5.91 6.32 13.12
N PRO A 188 -6.44 5.36 13.87
CA PRO A 188 -7.81 4.89 13.71
C PRO A 188 -8.86 6.01 13.88
N LEU A 189 -8.69 6.84 14.90
CA LEU A 189 -9.56 7.98 15.16
C LEU A 189 -9.48 9.01 14.02
N ILE A 190 -8.27 9.36 13.62
CA ILE A 190 -8.02 10.29 12.51
C ILE A 190 -8.70 9.80 11.22
N ALA A 191 -8.57 8.50 10.90
CA ALA A 191 -9.17 7.92 9.71
C ALA A 191 -10.70 7.97 9.74
N VAL A 192 -11.30 7.48 10.84
CA VAL A 192 -12.76 7.41 10.98
C VAL A 192 -13.38 8.82 11.06
N TYR A 193 -12.79 9.72 11.84
CA TYR A 193 -13.29 11.09 11.96
C TYR A 193 -13.13 11.88 10.64
N SER A 194 -12.04 11.66 9.90
CA SER A 194 -11.88 12.24 8.56
C SER A 194 -12.94 11.73 7.59
N TYR A 195 -13.29 10.44 7.67
CA TYR A 195 -14.36 9.85 6.87
C TYR A 195 -15.73 10.47 7.22
N HIS A 196 -16.09 10.58 8.51
CA HIS A 196 -17.34 11.22 8.92
C HIS A 196 -17.38 12.71 8.55
N SER A 197 -16.26 13.41 8.66
CA SER A 197 -16.13 14.79 8.18
C SER A 197 -16.38 14.88 6.66
N TYR A 198 -15.79 13.98 5.86
CA TYR A 198 -16.03 13.90 4.43
C TYR A 198 -17.51 13.65 4.12
N ARG A 199 -18.14 12.67 4.76
CA ARG A 199 -19.56 12.36 4.57
C ARG A 199 -20.46 13.57 4.92
N HIS A 200 -20.16 14.25 6.01
CA HIS A 200 -20.93 15.41 6.44
C HIS A 200 -20.78 16.59 5.45
N PHE A 201 -19.56 17.04 5.20
CA PHE A 201 -19.33 18.28 4.45
C PHE A 201 -19.41 18.12 2.91
N ARG A 202 -19.34 16.90 2.39
CA ARG A 202 -19.33 16.63 0.94
C ARG A 202 -20.48 15.78 0.44
N LYS A 203 -21.21 15.12 1.34
CA LYS A 203 -22.34 14.25 1.01
C LYS A 203 -23.62 14.63 1.78
N ASP A 204 -23.61 15.73 2.54
CA ASP A 204 -24.72 16.25 3.31
C ASP A 204 -25.33 15.23 4.30
N GLU A 205 -24.52 14.34 4.85
CA GLU A 205 -24.95 13.37 5.84
C GLU A 205 -24.81 13.89 7.27
N MET A 206 -25.51 13.24 8.20
CA MET A 206 -25.42 13.60 9.61
C MET A 206 -24.01 13.37 10.14
N LEU A 207 -23.43 14.37 10.78
CA LEU A 207 -22.17 14.21 11.49
C LEU A 207 -22.42 13.52 12.83
N PHE A 208 -21.70 12.43 13.07
CA PHE A 208 -21.57 11.87 14.41
C PHE A 208 -20.09 11.56 14.67
N ILE A 209 -19.67 11.80 15.89
CA ILE A 209 -18.32 11.49 16.38
C ILE A 209 -18.51 10.65 17.63
N ARG A 210 -17.95 9.45 17.62
CA ARG A 210 -17.96 8.54 18.76
C ARG A 210 -16.54 8.30 19.22
N ASN A 211 -16.32 8.41 20.52
CA ASN A 211 -15.03 8.12 21.11
C ASN A 211 -14.81 6.59 21.25
N PRO A 212 -13.57 6.14 21.25
CA PRO A 212 -13.26 4.76 21.58
C PRO A 212 -13.62 4.44 23.04
N GLU A 213 -13.91 3.18 23.30
CA GLU A 213 -14.26 2.67 24.64
C GLU A 213 -13.13 1.82 25.21
N LYS A 214 -12.82 2.02 26.51
CA LYS A 214 -11.81 1.21 27.22
C LYS A 214 -12.26 -0.23 27.32
N GLY A 215 -11.33 -1.16 27.14
CA GLY A 215 -11.58 -2.61 27.20
C GLY A 215 -12.05 -3.23 25.88
N LEU A 216 -12.28 -2.40 24.84
CA LEU A 216 -12.45 -2.87 23.47
C LEU A 216 -11.10 -2.88 22.74
N SER A 217 -10.91 -3.85 21.84
CA SER A 217 -9.76 -3.90 20.95
C SER A 217 -9.81 -2.74 19.93
N LEU A 218 -8.70 -2.46 19.28
CA LEU A 218 -8.62 -1.46 18.21
C LEU A 218 -9.59 -1.80 17.06
N ALA A 219 -9.72 -3.07 16.71
CA ALA A 219 -10.68 -3.53 15.71
C ALA A 219 -12.14 -3.29 16.14
N GLU A 220 -12.49 -3.61 17.39
CA GLU A 220 -13.80 -3.31 17.95
C GLU A 220 -14.08 -1.80 17.97
N ASN A 221 -13.11 -0.99 18.39
CA ASN A 221 -13.23 0.46 18.43
C ASN A 221 -13.38 1.08 17.03
N ILE A 222 -12.72 0.55 16.01
CA ILE A 222 -12.93 0.99 14.61
C ILE A 222 -14.39 0.75 14.20
N LEU A 223 -14.94 -0.44 14.43
CA LEU A 223 -16.31 -0.77 14.08
C LEU A 223 -17.32 0.06 14.89
N LEU A 224 -17.07 0.23 16.19
CA LEU A 224 -17.86 1.07 17.08
C LEU A 224 -17.95 2.52 16.59
N MET A 225 -16.79 3.12 16.27
CA MET A 225 -16.72 4.52 15.84
C MET A 225 -17.28 4.73 14.44
N LEU A 226 -17.12 3.76 13.53
CA LEU A 226 -17.53 3.88 12.14
C LEU A 226 -19.03 3.76 11.95
N ARG A 227 -19.70 2.93 12.74
CA ARG A 227 -21.11 2.58 12.56
C ARG A 227 -22.04 3.50 13.34
N PRO A 228 -23.15 3.99 12.74
CA PRO A 228 -24.08 4.90 13.42
C PRO A 228 -24.61 4.35 14.75
N LYS A 229 -24.93 3.04 14.82
CA LYS A 229 -25.38 2.39 16.05
C LYS A 229 -24.25 1.84 16.91
N GLY A 230 -23.04 1.70 16.35
CA GLY A 230 -21.91 1.08 17.03
C GLY A 230 -22.01 -0.45 17.21
N GLU A 231 -22.98 -1.08 16.58
CA GLU A 231 -23.24 -2.54 16.70
C GLU A 231 -22.31 -3.31 15.78
N TYR A 232 -21.78 -4.43 16.26
CA TYR A 232 -20.98 -5.40 15.49
C TYR A 232 -21.10 -6.79 16.13
N THR A 233 -20.82 -7.84 15.34
CA THR A 233 -20.75 -9.22 15.86
C THR A 233 -19.34 -9.55 16.32
N GLU A 234 -19.21 -10.57 17.17
CA GLU A 234 -17.87 -11.06 17.58
C GLU A 234 -17.03 -11.51 16.37
N LEU A 235 -17.67 -12.14 15.37
CA LEU A 235 -16.99 -12.56 14.16
C LEU A 235 -16.49 -11.35 13.35
N GLU A 236 -17.29 -10.30 13.22
CA GLU A 236 -16.85 -9.07 12.53
C GLU A 236 -15.62 -8.44 13.18
N ALA A 237 -15.64 -8.30 14.51
CA ALA A 237 -14.50 -7.76 15.25
C ALA A 237 -13.27 -8.66 15.09
N LYS A 238 -13.44 -9.98 15.18
CA LYS A 238 -12.37 -10.96 15.01
C LYS A 238 -11.77 -10.92 13.62
N VAL A 239 -12.59 -10.86 12.58
CA VAL A 239 -12.10 -10.81 11.19
C VAL A 239 -11.34 -9.53 10.92
N LEU A 240 -11.80 -8.41 11.47
CA LEU A 240 -11.05 -7.14 11.34
C LEU A 240 -9.72 -7.20 12.11
N ASP A 241 -9.72 -7.71 13.33
CA ASP A 241 -8.51 -7.90 14.14
C ASP A 241 -7.45 -8.74 13.39
N ILE A 242 -7.85 -9.89 12.84
CA ILE A 242 -6.98 -10.73 12.01
C ILE A 242 -6.50 -9.98 10.75
N ALA A 243 -7.36 -9.23 10.08
CA ALA A 243 -6.94 -8.44 8.93
C ALA A 243 -5.87 -7.40 9.30
N LEU A 244 -5.99 -6.75 10.47
CA LEU A 244 -4.97 -5.83 10.98
C LEU A 244 -3.65 -6.55 11.27
N VAL A 245 -3.69 -7.73 11.92
CA VAL A 245 -2.51 -8.57 12.15
C VAL A 245 -1.79 -8.91 10.85
N LEU A 246 -2.53 -9.36 9.83
CA LEU A 246 -1.95 -9.77 8.54
C LEU A 246 -1.34 -8.61 7.73
N HIS A 247 -1.77 -7.37 7.99
CA HIS A 247 -1.26 -6.18 7.32
C HIS A 247 -0.17 -5.46 8.13
N ALA A 248 0.10 -5.87 9.38
CA ALA A 248 0.98 -5.15 10.30
C ALA A 248 2.41 -4.99 9.76
N GLU A 249 2.96 -6.02 9.08
CA GLU A 249 4.31 -5.97 8.53
C GLU A 249 4.44 -6.86 7.28
N HIS A 250 5.38 -6.51 6.39
CA HIS A 250 5.66 -7.30 5.19
C HIS A 250 7.05 -7.00 4.57
N GLY A 251 8.05 -6.92 5.41
CA GLY A 251 9.46 -6.80 5.02
C GLY A 251 9.94 -5.38 4.74
N GLY A 252 11.20 -5.13 5.07
CA GLY A 252 11.87 -3.84 4.89
C GLY A 252 11.95 -3.35 3.43
N GLY A 253 11.86 -4.28 2.45
CA GLY A 253 11.83 -3.96 1.02
C GLY A 253 10.46 -3.58 0.46
N ASN A 254 9.40 -3.58 1.27
CA ASN A 254 8.10 -3.04 0.89
C ASN A 254 8.22 -1.54 0.61
N ASN A 255 7.53 -1.01 -0.41
CA ASN A 255 7.76 0.36 -0.89
C ASN A 255 7.58 1.42 0.22
N SER A 256 6.52 1.32 1.04
CA SER A 256 6.30 2.27 2.14
C SER A 256 7.28 2.06 3.30
N THR A 257 7.66 0.82 3.60
CA THR A 257 8.69 0.51 4.60
C THR A 257 10.06 0.98 4.14
N PHE A 258 10.42 0.76 2.88
CA PHE A 258 11.67 1.28 2.32
C PHE A 258 11.70 2.82 2.32
N THR A 259 10.55 3.47 2.07
CA THR A 259 10.41 4.92 2.24
C THR A 259 10.68 5.34 3.68
N THR A 260 10.19 4.58 4.67
CA THR A 260 10.49 4.79 6.10
C THR A 260 12.01 4.75 6.34
N HIS A 261 12.71 3.73 5.85
CA HIS A 261 14.16 3.63 5.94
C HIS A 261 14.87 4.83 5.31
N VAL A 262 14.52 5.17 4.05
CA VAL A 262 15.14 6.28 3.32
C VAL A 262 15.00 7.60 4.06
N VAL A 263 13.78 7.91 4.52
CA VAL A 263 13.49 9.18 5.20
C VAL A 263 14.11 9.20 6.60
N THR A 264 14.03 8.10 7.34
CA THR A 264 14.65 7.95 8.66
C THR A 264 16.17 8.11 8.61
N SER A 265 16.83 7.57 7.58
CA SER A 265 18.29 7.65 7.42
C SER A 265 18.82 9.09 7.29
N SER A 266 17.96 10.05 7.00
CA SER A 266 18.30 11.48 6.99
C SER A 266 18.36 12.12 8.38
N GLY A 267 17.88 11.41 9.43
CA GLY A 267 17.80 11.94 10.79
C GLY A 267 16.59 12.85 11.04
N THR A 268 15.55 12.81 10.22
CA THR A 268 14.33 13.62 10.38
C THR A 268 13.40 13.07 11.46
N ASP A 269 12.42 13.87 11.86
CA ASP A 269 11.39 13.56 12.86
C ASP A 269 10.49 12.39 12.46
N THR A 270 9.76 11.84 13.44
CA THR A 270 8.86 10.70 13.24
C THR A 270 7.65 11.05 12.38
N TYR A 271 7.08 12.24 12.53
CA TYR A 271 5.88 12.66 11.80
C TYR A 271 6.16 12.78 10.30
N SER A 272 7.29 13.37 9.92
CA SER A 272 7.75 13.47 8.53
C SER A 272 7.99 12.07 7.92
N SER A 273 8.64 11.17 8.65
CA SER A 273 8.89 9.79 8.20
C SER A 273 7.59 9.03 7.95
N VAL A 274 6.66 9.07 8.91
CA VAL A 274 5.36 8.39 8.81
C VAL A 274 4.49 9.01 7.72
N ALA A 275 4.46 10.33 7.60
CA ALA A 275 3.73 11.00 6.52
C ALA A 275 4.25 10.61 5.13
N ALA A 276 5.57 10.45 4.95
CA ALA A 276 6.15 9.95 3.72
C ALA A 276 5.73 8.49 3.43
N SER A 277 5.70 7.66 4.46
CA SER A 277 5.27 6.25 4.37
C SER A 277 3.80 6.12 3.99
N ILE A 278 2.92 6.95 4.58
CA ILE A 278 1.50 7.07 4.20
C ILE A 278 1.36 7.52 2.74
N GLY A 279 2.17 8.50 2.31
CA GLY A 279 2.20 8.98 0.93
C GLY A 279 2.61 7.89 -0.07
N SER A 280 3.59 7.05 0.29
CA SER A 280 4.00 5.88 -0.48
C SER A 280 2.87 4.84 -0.58
N LEU A 281 2.26 4.49 0.57
CA LEU A 281 1.17 3.51 0.61
C LEU A 281 -0.08 3.98 -0.15
N LYS A 282 -0.38 5.28 -0.14
CA LYS A 282 -1.49 5.89 -0.88
C LYS A 282 -1.42 5.63 -2.39
N GLY A 283 -0.24 5.39 -2.94
CA GLY A 283 -0.05 5.20 -4.37
C GLY A 283 -0.85 4.02 -4.93
N PRO A 284 -1.51 4.15 -6.11
CA PRO A 284 -2.38 3.12 -6.69
C PRO A 284 -1.64 1.83 -7.08
N ARG A 285 -0.31 1.88 -7.15
CA ARG A 285 0.54 0.69 -7.40
C ARG A 285 0.98 -0.02 -6.12
N HIS A 286 0.58 0.48 -4.95
CA HIS A 286 0.91 -0.07 -3.64
C HIS A 286 -0.38 -0.34 -2.85
N GLY A 287 -0.83 0.53 -1.96
CA GLY A 287 -1.97 0.28 -1.08
C GLY A 287 -3.35 0.36 -1.75
N GLY A 288 -3.45 0.80 -2.99
CA GLY A 288 -4.72 0.85 -3.72
C GLY A 288 -5.11 -0.45 -4.44
N ALA A 289 -4.38 -1.55 -4.24
CA ALA A 289 -4.63 -2.80 -4.96
C ALA A 289 -5.96 -3.45 -4.56
N ASN A 290 -6.33 -3.46 -3.28
CA ASN A 290 -7.58 -4.03 -2.80
C ASN A 290 -8.83 -3.33 -3.38
N LEU A 291 -8.79 -2.00 -3.55
CA LEU A 291 -9.87 -1.26 -4.20
C LEU A 291 -9.99 -1.63 -5.69
N LYS A 292 -8.86 -1.85 -6.36
CA LYS A 292 -8.85 -2.32 -7.75
C LYS A 292 -9.42 -3.72 -7.89
N VAL A 293 -9.13 -4.62 -6.95
CA VAL A 293 -9.74 -5.95 -6.88
C VAL A 293 -11.25 -5.83 -6.71
N GLN A 294 -11.72 -5.03 -5.75
CA GLN A 294 -13.16 -4.85 -5.53
C GLN A 294 -13.87 -4.34 -6.79
N ASN A 295 -13.34 -3.29 -7.42
CA ASN A 295 -13.90 -2.73 -8.65
C ASN A 295 -13.92 -3.75 -9.80
N MET A 296 -12.88 -4.59 -9.93
CA MET A 296 -12.83 -5.66 -10.92
C MET A 296 -13.91 -6.72 -10.65
N PHE A 297 -14.13 -7.12 -9.40
CA PHE A 297 -15.21 -8.05 -9.07
C PHE A 297 -16.60 -7.44 -9.28
N ASP A 298 -16.79 -6.17 -9.02
CA ASP A 298 -18.04 -5.47 -9.30
C ASP A 298 -18.31 -5.43 -10.81
N ASP A 299 -17.27 -5.22 -11.61
CA ASP A 299 -17.36 -5.27 -13.08
C ASP A 299 -17.65 -6.71 -13.59
N ILE A 300 -16.99 -7.74 -13.05
CA ILE A 300 -17.28 -9.15 -13.35
C ILE A 300 -18.74 -9.48 -13.02
N LYS A 301 -19.22 -9.11 -11.83
CA LYS A 301 -20.61 -9.34 -11.40
C LYS A 301 -21.65 -8.68 -12.29
N ALA A 302 -21.32 -7.52 -12.86
CA ALA A 302 -22.19 -6.78 -13.77
C ALA A 302 -22.31 -7.43 -15.17
N HIS A 303 -21.28 -8.13 -15.62
CA HIS A 303 -21.19 -8.63 -16.99
C HIS A 303 -21.31 -10.16 -17.11
N VAL A 304 -21.06 -10.92 -16.06
CA VAL A 304 -21.20 -12.39 -16.00
C VAL A 304 -22.57 -12.73 -15.40
N LYS A 305 -23.39 -13.50 -16.11
CA LYS A 305 -24.75 -13.85 -15.67
C LYS A 305 -24.76 -14.98 -14.65
N ASN A 306 -23.97 -16.02 -14.89
CA ASN A 306 -23.86 -17.17 -14.01
C ASN A 306 -22.46 -17.23 -13.39
N TRP A 307 -22.32 -16.74 -12.17
CA TRP A 307 -21.05 -16.69 -11.44
C TRP A 307 -20.47 -18.06 -11.07
N GLY A 308 -21.24 -19.12 -11.13
CA GLY A 308 -20.80 -20.50 -10.94
C GLY A 308 -20.40 -21.22 -12.23
N ASN A 309 -20.56 -20.60 -13.39
CA ASN A 309 -20.17 -21.18 -14.67
C ASN A 309 -18.72 -20.84 -15.01
N GLU A 310 -17.85 -21.86 -14.96
CA GLU A 310 -16.41 -21.72 -15.20
C GLU A 310 -16.10 -21.16 -16.61
N GLU A 311 -16.85 -21.58 -17.64
CA GLU A 311 -16.64 -21.13 -19.01
C GLU A 311 -17.01 -19.65 -19.18
N GLU A 312 -18.13 -19.21 -18.58
CA GLU A 312 -18.59 -17.83 -18.67
C GLU A 312 -17.65 -16.87 -17.91
N VAL A 313 -17.25 -17.24 -16.69
CA VAL A 313 -16.28 -16.48 -15.90
C VAL A 313 -14.93 -16.46 -16.60
N GLY A 314 -14.44 -17.60 -17.09
CA GLY A 314 -13.16 -17.70 -17.81
C GLY A 314 -13.13 -16.85 -19.06
N ALA A 315 -14.20 -16.86 -19.87
CA ALA A 315 -14.32 -16.01 -21.06
C ALA A 315 -14.24 -14.51 -20.72
N TYR A 316 -14.82 -14.09 -19.58
CA TYR A 316 -14.73 -12.70 -19.16
C TYR A 316 -13.32 -12.33 -18.65
N LEU A 317 -12.66 -13.20 -17.90
CA LEU A 317 -11.27 -13.01 -17.51
C LEU A 317 -10.32 -12.90 -18.71
N HIS A 318 -10.56 -13.65 -19.78
CA HIS A 318 -9.81 -13.49 -21.05
C HIS A 318 -9.97 -12.09 -21.65
N LYS A 319 -11.17 -11.51 -21.63
CA LYS A 319 -11.40 -10.12 -22.09
C LYS A 319 -10.61 -9.12 -21.25
N ILE A 320 -10.58 -9.29 -19.90
CA ILE A 320 -9.77 -8.44 -19.02
C ILE A 320 -8.29 -8.54 -19.41
N LEU A 321 -7.76 -9.76 -19.54
CA LEU A 321 -6.36 -10.01 -19.88
C LEU A 321 -5.98 -9.47 -21.27
N ASN A 322 -6.89 -9.49 -22.22
CA ASN A 322 -6.71 -8.95 -23.57
C ASN A 322 -6.93 -7.44 -23.66
N LYS A 323 -7.19 -6.76 -22.54
CA LYS A 323 -7.48 -5.31 -22.46
C LYS A 323 -8.78 -4.90 -23.16
N GLU A 324 -9.75 -5.79 -23.22
CA GLU A 324 -11.04 -5.60 -23.86
C GLU A 324 -12.15 -5.26 -22.86
N ALA A 325 -11.90 -5.46 -21.55
CA ALA A 325 -12.88 -5.25 -20.49
C ALA A 325 -12.25 -4.56 -19.27
N PHE A 326 -13.10 -4.12 -18.35
CA PHE A 326 -12.76 -3.42 -17.12
C PHE A 326 -11.96 -2.13 -17.41
N ASP A 327 -10.76 -1.98 -16.85
CA ASP A 327 -9.92 -0.78 -16.97
C ASP A 327 -8.91 -0.85 -18.13
N HIS A 328 -9.03 -1.83 -19.01
CA HIS A 328 -8.16 -2.06 -20.17
C HIS A 328 -6.66 -2.17 -19.86
N SER A 329 -6.30 -2.45 -18.61
CA SER A 329 -4.90 -2.63 -18.19
C SER A 329 -4.32 -3.98 -18.61
N GLY A 330 -5.16 -5.00 -18.81
CA GLY A 330 -4.76 -6.39 -19.02
C GLY A 330 -4.26 -7.07 -17.75
N LEU A 331 -4.75 -6.62 -16.58
CA LEU A 331 -4.38 -7.15 -15.26
C LEU A 331 -5.59 -7.74 -14.56
N ILE A 332 -5.44 -8.94 -14.01
CA ILE A 332 -6.32 -9.46 -12.97
C ILE A 332 -5.71 -9.04 -11.64
N TYR A 333 -6.33 -8.07 -10.99
CA TYR A 333 -5.83 -7.50 -9.75
C TYR A 333 -5.92 -8.50 -8.60
N GLY A 334 -5.02 -8.37 -7.62
CA GLY A 334 -4.90 -9.32 -6.52
C GLY A 334 -4.16 -10.61 -6.86
N MET A 335 -3.76 -10.79 -8.12
CA MET A 335 -2.98 -11.95 -8.58
C MET A 335 -1.52 -11.59 -8.79
N GLY A 336 -0.62 -12.44 -8.24
CA GLY A 336 0.83 -12.28 -8.31
C GLY A 336 1.40 -11.51 -7.12
N HIS A 337 2.66 -11.83 -6.80
CA HIS A 337 3.41 -11.22 -5.72
C HIS A 337 4.90 -11.16 -6.06
N ALA A 338 5.59 -10.19 -5.46
CA ALA A 338 7.03 -9.98 -5.71
C ALA A 338 7.91 -11.11 -5.15
N VAL A 339 7.47 -11.79 -4.09
CA VAL A 339 8.19 -12.86 -3.39
C VAL A 339 7.47 -14.21 -3.54
N TYR A 340 6.17 -14.25 -3.25
CA TYR A 340 5.39 -15.47 -3.25
C TYR A 340 5.01 -15.93 -4.66
N THR A 341 5.11 -17.23 -4.91
CA THR A 341 4.75 -17.82 -6.20
C THR A 341 3.76 -18.97 -6.07
N LEU A 342 3.76 -19.70 -4.95
CA LEU A 342 2.83 -20.80 -4.69
C LEU A 342 1.65 -20.35 -3.85
N SER A 343 1.89 -19.63 -2.75
CA SER A 343 0.85 -19.07 -1.87
C SER A 343 1.36 -17.83 -1.15
N ASP A 344 0.46 -16.91 -0.80
CA ASP A 344 0.69 -15.83 0.17
C ASP A 344 0.04 -16.26 1.50
N PRO A 345 0.79 -16.45 2.59
CA PRO A 345 0.22 -16.96 3.84
C PRO A 345 -0.89 -16.04 4.39
N ARG A 346 -0.82 -14.75 4.11
CA ARG A 346 -1.83 -13.78 4.53
C ARG A 346 -3.15 -13.98 3.78
N GLU A 347 -3.07 -14.24 2.48
CA GLU A 347 -4.23 -14.55 1.64
C GLU A 347 -4.90 -15.83 2.12
N VAL A 348 -4.11 -16.91 2.30
CA VAL A 348 -4.62 -18.23 2.76
C VAL A 348 -5.36 -18.10 4.10
N ILE A 349 -4.79 -17.33 5.04
CA ILE A 349 -5.43 -17.09 6.33
C ILE A 349 -6.71 -16.26 6.14
N LEU A 350 -6.63 -15.14 5.44
CA LEU A 350 -7.75 -14.22 5.28
C LEU A 350 -8.92 -14.87 4.54
N LYS A 351 -8.66 -15.71 3.54
CA LYS A 351 -9.64 -16.50 2.82
C LYS A 351 -10.48 -17.38 3.77
N ARG A 352 -9.84 -18.03 4.75
CA ARG A 352 -10.51 -18.85 5.77
C ARG A 352 -11.52 -18.03 6.57
N PHE A 353 -11.14 -16.83 7.01
CA PHE A 353 -12.02 -15.91 7.74
C PHE A 353 -13.06 -15.24 6.84
N ALA A 354 -12.72 -14.94 5.59
CA ALA A 354 -13.66 -14.42 4.60
C ALA A 354 -14.81 -15.40 4.32
N LYS A 355 -14.52 -16.71 4.31
CA LYS A 355 -15.55 -17.76 4.17
C LYS A 355 -16.52 -17.73 5.33
N ALA A 356 -16.01 -17.77 6.57
CA ALA A 356 -16.86 -17.75 7.76
C ALA A 356 -17.74 -16.48 7.83
N LEU A 357 -17.16 -15.32 7.49
CA LEU A 357 -17.91 -14.08 7.43
C LEU A 357 -18.94 -14.07 6.30
N ALA A 358 -18.63 -14.65 5.14
CA ALA A 358 -19.57 -14.77 4.01
C ALA A 358 -20.76 -15.68 4.34
N GLU A 359 -20.54 -16.74 5.16
CA GLU A 359 -21.61 -17.58 5.69
C GLU A 359 -22.53 -16.77 6.63
N GLU A 360 -21.97 -16.02 7.59
CA GLU A 360 -22.75 -15.15 8.49
C GLU A 360 -23.55 -14.09 7.74
N LYS A 361 -22.96 -13.48 6.71
CA LYS A 361 -23.57 -12.39 5.93
C LYS A 361 -24.43 -12.86 4.76
N GLY A 362 -24.56 -14.18 4.53
CA GLY A 362 -25.33 -14.73 3.41
C GLY A 362 -24.74 -14.43 2.03
N ARG A 363 -23.41 -14.19 1.95
CA ARG A 363 -22.69 -13.84 0.72
C ARG A 363 -21.84 -14.98 0.12
N MET A 364 -22.19 -16.23 0.39
CA MET A 364 -21.47 -17.41 -0.11
C MET A 364 -21.40 -17.52 -1.63
N LYS A 365 -22.38 -17.00 -2.35
CA LYS A 365 -22.34 -16.97 -3.83
C LYS A 365 -21.23 -16.08 -4.34
N GLU A 366 -21.00 -14.94 -3.68
CA GLU A 366 -19.88 -14.05 -4.04
C GLU A 366 -18.54 -14.68 -3.64
N PHE A 367 -18.46 -15.29 -2.46
CA PHE A 367 -17.25 -16.01 -2.04
C PHE A 367 -16.87 -17.11 -3.04
N ALA A 368 -17.84 -17.91 -3.52
CA ALA A 368 -17.60 -18.94 -4.54
C ALA A 368 -17.09 -18.33 -5.86
N LEU A 369 -17.57 -17.13 -6.25
CA LEU A 369 -17.03 -16.41 -7.41
C LEU A 369 -15.55 -16.04 -7.19
N TYR A 370 -15.17 -15.55 -6.00
CA TYR A 370 -13.77 -15.26 -5.67
C TYR A 370 -12.90 -16.52 -5.79
N GLU A 371 -13.34 -17.66 -5.23
CA GLU A 371 -12.61 -18.94 -5.37
C GLU A 371 -12.46 -19.37 -6.83
N LEU A 372 -13.52 -19.24 -7.63
CA LEU A 372 -13.47 -19.58 -9.04
C LEU A 372 -12.51 -18.70 -9.83
N VAL A 373 -12.56 -17.37 -9.62
CA VAL A 373 -11.65 -16.42 -10.27
C VAL A 373 -10.21 -16.70 -9.86
N GLU A 374 -9.92 -16.95 -8.58
CA GLU A 374 -8.59 -17.30 -8.09
C GLU A 374 -8.04 -18.55 -8.80
N SER A 375 -8.85 -19.61 -8.88
CA SER A 375 -8.48 -20.87 -9.53
C SER A 375 -8.15 -20.72 -11.02
N LEU A 376 -8.95 -19.91 -11.74
CA LEU A 376 -8.78 -19.69 -13.17
C LEU A 376 -7.64 -18.72 -13.48
N ALA A 377 -7.59 -17.60 -12.77
CA ALA A 377 -6.68 -16.48 -13.06
C ALA A 377 -5.20 -16.90 -13.00
N GLY A 378 -4.83 -17.72 -12.02
CA GLY A 378 -3.43 -18.19 -11.90
C GLY A 378 -2.95 -18.95 -13.14
N LYS A 379 -3.78 -19.85 -13.66
CA LYS A 379 -3.51 -20.64 -14.88
C LYS A 379 -3.46 -19.73 -16.10
N MET A 380 -4.49 -18.91 -16.31
CA MET A 380 -4.64 -18.03 -17.46
C MET A 380 -3.51 -17.02 -17.59
N ILE A 381 -3.10 -16.37 -16.48
CA ILE A 381 -1.98 -15.44 -16.47
C ILE A 381 -0.67 -16.15 -16.83
N LYS A 382 -0.44 -17.35 -16.27
CA LYS A 382 0.75 -18.14 -16.55
C LYS A 382 0.87 -18.52 -18.03
N GLU A 383 -0.22 -18.99 -18.62
CA GLU A 383 -0.30 -19.37 -20.03
C GLU A 383 -0.14 -18.17 -20.96
N GLN A 384 -0.91 -17.10 -20.76
CA GLN A 384 -0.89 -15.94 -21.64
C GLN A 384 0.45 -15.20 -21.64
N ARG A 385 1.14 -15.15 -20.49
CA ARG A 385 2.42 -14.47 -20.36
C ARG A 385 3.61 -15.41 -20.50
N ASN A 386 3.38 -16.67 -20.80
CA ASN A 386 4.40 -17.72 -20.92
C ASN A 386 5.36 -17.75 -19.71
N LEU A 387 4.78 -17.68 -18.50
CA LEU A 387 5.56 -17.62 -17.27
C LEU A 387 6.01 -19.02 -16.84
N GLN A 388 7.28 -19.15 -16.45
CA GLN A 388 7.80 -20.38 -15.84
C GLN A 388 7.37 -20.54 -14.38
N LYS A 389 7.06 -19.43 -13.70
CA LYS A 389 6.63 -19.39 -12.30
C LYS A 389 5.10 -19.44 -12.20
N ASN A 390 4.61 -20.03 -11.14
CA ASN A 390 3.20 -19.96 -10.79
C ASN A 390 2.83 -18.54 -10.34
N VAL A 391 1.55 -18.23 -10.41
CA VAL A 391 0.96 -16.96 -9.98
C VAL A 391 -0.11 -17.27 -8.96
N CYS A 392 0.10 -16.87 -7.71
CA CYS A 392 -0.87 -17.02 -6.62
C CYS A 392 -1.63 -15.72 -6.36
N ALA A 393 -2.75 -15.81 -5.69
CA ALA A 393 -3.43 -14.65 -5.10
C ALA A 393 -2.57 -14.06 -3.98
N ASN A 394 -2.70 -12.74 -3.75
CA ASN A 394 -2.10 -12.05 -2.63
C ASN A 394 -3.18 -11.55 -1.66
N VAL A 395 -2.78 -10.97 -0.52
CA VAL A 395 -3.72 -10.55 0.54
C VAL A 395 -4.81 -9.59 0.04
N ASP A 396 -4.51 -8.76 -0.96
CA ASP A 396 -5.47 -7.80 -1.50
C ASP A 396 -6.63 -8.45 -2.25
N PHE A 397 -6.48 -9.71 -2.67
CA PHE A 397 -7.53 -10.45 -3.38
C PHE A 397 -8.79 -10.61 -2.54
N TYR A 398 -8.64 -10.93 -1.24
CA TYR A 398 -9.79 -11.11 -0.34
C TYR A 398 -10.04 -9.91 0.59
N SER A 399 -9.06 -9.02 0.83
CA SER A 399 -9.21 -7.95 1.83
C SER A 399 -10.34 -6.98 1.52
N GLY A 400 -10.50 -6.57 0.26
CA GLY A 400 -11.60 -5.70 -0.16
C GLY A 400 -12.98 -6.35 0.03
N PHE A 401 -13.09 -7.65 -0.25
CA PHE A 401 -14.32 -8.42 -0.01
C PHE A 401 -14.65 -8.50 1.48
N VAL A 402 -13.66 -8.80 2.32
CA VAL A 402 -13.81 -8.79 3.77
C VAL A 402 -14.29 -7.43 4.25
N TYR A 403 -13.64 -6.34 3.85
CA TYR A 403 -14.04 -4.99 4.26
C TYR A 403 -15.45 -4.64 3.79
N SER A 404 -15.85 -5.06 2.60
CA SER A 404 -17.22 -4.86 2.12
C SER A 404 -18.26 -5.60 2.98
N MET A 405 -17.96 -6.81 3.44
CA MET A 405 -18.84 -7.57 4.35
C MET A 405 -18.91 -6.97 5.75
N LEU A 406 -17.83 -6.34 6.21
CA LEU A 406 -17.79 -5.57 7.44
C LEU A 406 -18.49 -4.22 7.34
N GLY A 407 -19.01 -3.83 6.17
CA GLY A 407 -19.62 -2.53 5.94
C GLY A 407 -18.62 -1.36 6.02
N ILE A 408 -17.33 -1.64 5.86
CA ILE A 408 -16.30 -0.61 5.77
C ILE A 408 -16.39 0.04 4.38
N PRO A 409 -16.51 1.36 4.28
CA PRO A 409 -16.60 2.05 2.99
C PRO A 409 -15.25 2.01 2.24
N GLN A 410 -15.32 2.08 0.91
CA GLN A 410 -14.13 1.96 0.05
C GLN A 410 -13.09 3.04 0.33
N GLU A 411 -13.50 4.23 0.75
CA GLU A 411 -12.62 5.33 1.14
C GLU A 411 -11.71 4.98 2.32
N LEU A 412 -12.10 3.97 3.12
CA LEU A 412 -11.33 3.49 4.27
C LEU A 412 -10.50 2.21 4.00
N PHE A 413 -10.55 1.60 2.82
CA PHE A 413 -9.79 0.36 2.55
C PHE A 413 -8.28 0.56 2.70
N THR A 414 -7.71 1.53 2.01
CA THR A 414 -6.28 1.87 2.16
C THR A 414 -5.95 2.49 3.53
N PRO A 415 -6.79 3.36 4.12
CA PRO A 415 -6.64 3.81 5.51
C PRO A 415 -6.53 2.68 6.55
N ILE A 416 -7.36 1.64 6.47
CA ILE A 416 -7.26 0.47 7.37
C ILE A 416 -5.90 -0.23 7.19
N PHE A 417 -5.42 -0.35 5.95
CA PHE A 417 -4.09 -0.88 5.69
C PHE A 417 -2.99 0.01 6.31
N ALA A 418 -3.09 1.34 6.23
CA ALA A 418 -2.13 2.25 6.84
C ALA A 418 -2.12 2.14 8.37
N ILE A 419 -3.30 2.06 9.01
CA ILE A 419 -3.45 1.83 10.45
C ILE A 419 -2.74 0.53 10.84
N ALA A 420 -3.01 -0.54 10.12
CA ALA A 420 -2.43 -1.85 10.40
C ALA A 420 -0.90 -1.86 10.22
N ARG A 421 -0.36 -1.14 9.21
CA ARG A 421 1.06 -1.11 8.88
C ARG A 421 1.89 -0.16 9.76
N MET A 422 1.26 0.72 10.50
CA MET A 422 1.96 1.69 11.34
C MET A 422 2.96 1.05 12.33
N PRO A 423 2.66 -0.07 13.01
CA PRO A 423 3.63 -0.76 13.86
C PRO A 423 4.87 -1.23 13.10
N GLY A 424 4.68 -1.81 11.89
CA GLY A 424 5.79 -2.26 11.05
C GLY A 424 6.71 -1.09 10.64
N TRP A 425 6.13 0.04 10.21
CA TRP A 425 6.94 1.24 9.92
C TRP A 425 7.69 1.73 11.16
N SER A 426 7.05 1.71 12.33
CA SER A 426 7.64 2.16 13.59
C SER A 426 8.81 1.27 14.02
N ALA A 427 8.65 -0.05 13.93
CA ALA A 427 9.69 -1.01 14.24
C ALA A 427 10.91 -0.82 13.32
N HIS A 428 10.69 -0.71 12.00
CA HIS A 428 11.76 -0.45 11.04
C HIS A 428 12.43 0.93 11.25
N ARG A 429 11.68 1.95 11.67
CA ARG A 429 12.26 3.25 12.02
C ARG A 429 13.18 3.15 13.22
N LEU A 430 12.74 2.47 14.29
CA LEU A 430 13.57 2.23 15.49
C LEU A 430 14.81 1.42 15.13
N GLU A 431 14.67 0.36 14.34
CA GLU A 431 15.79 -0.45 13.87
C GLU A 431 16.81 0.38 13.07
N GLU A 432 16.34 1.24 12.14
CA GLU A 432 17.17 2.12 11.33
C GLU A 432 17.95 3.12 12.20
N LEU A 433 17.28 3.77 13.17
CA LEU A 433 17.92 4.73 14.07
C LEU A 433 18.96 4.07 15.01
N THR A 434 18.71 2.81 15.39
CA THR A 434 19.61 2.09 16.31
C THR A 434 20.84 1.55 15.60
N ASN A 435 20.71 1.06 14.36
CA ASN A 435 21.74 0.27 13.69
C ASN A 435 22.38 0.98 12.50
N ALA A 436 21.67 1.90 11.83
CA ALA A 436 22.15 2.54 10.61
C ALA A 436 22.81 3.89 10.93
N ASN A 437 24.08 4.03 10.51
CA ASN A 437 24.84 5.28 10.69
C ASN A 437 25.11 6.01 9.37
N LYS A 438 24.35 5.70 8.30
CA LYS A 438 24.60 6.24 6.97
C LYS A 438 23.30 6.59 6.26
N ILE A 439 23.24 7.79 5.67
CA ILE A 439 22.14 8.17 4.81
C ILE A 439 22.07 7.25 3.59
N ILE A 440 20.88 6.75 3.27
CA ILE A 440 20.60 5.93 2.09
C ILE A 440 20.69 6.82 0.85
N ARG A 441 21.73 6.62 0.05
CA ARG A 441 22.03 7.45 -1.13
C ARG A 441 22.46 6.56 -2.30
N PRO A 442 21.52 6.03 -3.10
CA PRO A 442 21.86 5.26 -4.28
C PRO A 442 22.55 6.11 -5.36
N ALA A 443 23.35 5.47 -6.20
CA ALA A 443 23.98 6.13 -7.34
C ALA A 443 23.01 6.27 -8.51
N TYR A 444 23.08 7.43 -9.20
CA TYR A 444 22.40 7.69 -10.47
C TYR A 444 23.41 8.03 -11.54
N LYS A 445 23.27 7.43 -12.73
CA LYS A 445 24.11 7.71 -13.89
C LYS A 445 23.46 8.81 -14.71
N TYR A 446 24.19 9.91 -14.91
CA TYR A 446 23.80 10.92 -15.90
C TYR A 446 24.02 10.40 -17.31
N VAL A 447 23.01 10.46 -18.15
CA VAL A 447 23.02 9.97 -19.55
C VAL A 447 22.66 11.07 -20.56
N GLY A 448 22.54 12.31 -20.11
CA GLY A 448 22.39 13.47 -21.00
C GLY A 448 23.76 13.95 -21.54
N HIS A 449 23.71 14.94 -22.39
CA HIS A 449 24.90 15.62 -22.91
C HIS A 449 25.29 16.81 -22.03
N HIS A 450 26.57 17.02 -21.85
CA HIS A 450 27.09 18.27 -21.29
C HIS A 450 27.13 19.33 -22.39
N THR A 451 26.47 20.43 -22.16
CA THR A 451 26.46 21.60 -23.07
C THR A 451 27.10 22.78 -22.39
N GLU A 452 27.71 23.67 -23.16
CA GLU A 452 28.20 24.94 -22.65
C GLU A 452 27.04 25.84 -22.27
N PHE A 453 27.29 26.74 -21.31
CA PHE A 453 26.30 27.72 -20.91
C PHE A 453 26.28 28.86 -21.94
N GLU A 454 25.12 29.10 -22.55
CA GLU A 454 24.85 30.23 -23.41
C GLU A 454 24.09 31.31 -22.63
N THR A 455 24.53 32.55 -22.76
CA THR A 455 23.83 33.71 -22.20
C THR A 455 22.46 33.88 -22.86
N MET A 456 21.57 34.68 -22.27
CA MET A 456 20.24 34.89 -22.82
C MET A 456 20.28 35.51 -24.23
N GLU A 457 21.29 36.36 -24.49
CA GLU A 457 21.52 37.02 -25.75
C GLU A 457 22.05 36.10 -26.84
N GLU A 458 22.76 35.04 -26.44
CA GLU A 458 23.35 34.05 -27.35
C GLU A 458 22.35 32.92 -27.71
N ARG A 459 21.30 32.72 -26.89
CA ARG A 459 20.28 31.72 -27.15
C ARG A 459 19.46 32.11 -28.37
N SER A 460 19.64 31.41 -29.49
CA SER A 460 18.80 31.59 -30.65
C SER A 460 17.36 31.18 -30.39
N ALA A 461 16.43 31.89 -31.03
CA ALA A 461 15.00 31.55 -30.99
C ALA A 461 14.64 30.33 -31.86
N GLU A 462 15.63 29.56 -32.32
CA GLU A 462 15.38 28.35 -33.12
C GLU A 462 14.65 27.29 -32.29
N LYS A 463 13.37 27.21 -32.53
CA LYS A 463 12.56 26.13 -31.99
C LYS A 463 13.04 24.79 -32.58
N ILE A 464 13.46 23.88 -31.72
CA ILE A 464 13.61 22.45 -32.10
C ILE A 464 12.31 22.01 -32.74
N THR A 465 12.32 21.80 -34.04
CA THR A 465 11.12 21.39 -34.79
C THR A 465 10.91 19.89 -34.67
N ASP A 466 9.67 19.40 -34.91
CA ASP A 466 9.37 17.96 -34.97
C ASP A 466 10.21 17.23 -36.03
N GLU A 467 10.79 17.97 -37.00
CA GLU A 467 11.70 17.46 -38.03
C GLU A 467 13.10 17.18 -37.45
N ASP A 468 13.64 18.05 -36.61
CA ASP A 468 14.93 17.84 -35.96
C ASP A 468 14.91 16.59 -35.08
N VAL A 469 13.81 16.38 -34.37
CA VAL A 469 13.60 15.18 -33.50
C VAL A 469 13.48 13.91 -34.37
N LYS A 470 12.87 13.99 -35.55
CA LYS A 470 12.77 12.83 -36.46
C LYS A 470 14.12 12.51 -37.11
N GLU A 471 14.89 13.50 -37.49
CA GLU A 471 16.24 13.28 -38.05
C GLU A 471 17.18 12.65 -37.03
N GLU A 472 17.13 13.06 -35.79
CA GLU A 472 17.95 12.49 -34.72
C GLU A 472 17.55 11.04 -34.39
N LEU A 473 16.23 10.74 -34.39
CA LEU A 473 15.73 9.37 -34.28
C LEU A 473 16.10 8.48 -35.47
N GLU A 474 16.19 9.02 -36.69
CA GLU A 474 16.66 8.29 -37.85
C GLU A 474 18.18 8.08 -37.87
N LYS A 475 18.96 9.04 -37.38
CA LYS A 475 20.41 8.87 -37.18
C LYS A 475 20.70 7.77 -36.17
N CYS A 476 20.02 7.74 -35.03
CA CYS A 476 20.13 6.66 -34.04
C CYS A 476 19.79 5.28 -34.64
N LYS A 477 18.74 5.18 -35.46
CA LYS A 477 18.34 3.95 -36.13
C LYS A 477 19.34 3.49 -37.20
N LYS A 478 20.07 4.42 -37.85
CA LYS A 478 21.11 4.08 -38.83
C LYS A 478 22.40 3.61 -38.17
N GLU A 479 22.76 4.18 -37.03
CA GLU A 479 23.92 3.75 -36.25
C GLU A 479 23.74 2.34 -35.65
N GLU A 480 22.50 1.98 -35.27
CA GLU A 480 22.17 0.63 -34.81
C GLU A 480 22.27 -0.42 -35.93
N LYS A 481 21.99 -0.05 -37.18
CA LYS A 481 22.10 -0.98 -38.35
C LYS A 481 23.52 -1.15 -38.86
N GLY A 482 24.44 -0.26 -38.50
CA GLY A 482 25.86 -0.32 -38.89
C GLY A 482 26.74 -1.10 -37.91
N LYS A 483 26.19 -1.54 -36.78
CA LYS A 483 26.92 -2.32 -35.74
C LYS A 483 26.48 -3.80 -35.66
N LYS A 484 25.83 -4.32 -36.71
CA LYS A 484 25.53 -5.76 -36.86
C LYS A 484 26.45 -6.40 -37.90
#